data_8d98a82a0056e7930d5828d025f4096b
#
_entry.id   8d98a82a0056e7930d5828d025f4096b
#
_cell.length_a   1.000
_cell.length_b   1.000
_cell.length_c   1.000
_cell.angle_alpha   90.00
_cell.angle_beta   90.00
_cell.angle_gamma   90.00
#
_symmetry.space_group_name_H-M   'P 1'
#
loop_
_entity.id
_entity.type
_entity.pdbx_description
1 polymer ?
#
loop_
_entity_poly.entity_id
_entity_poly.type
_entity_poly.pdbx_seq_one_letter_code
_entity_poly.pdbx_strand_id
1 'polypeptide(L)'
;SRGLGDVYKRQIKSLGGDPEHPFAILPEVAELYAKRTKELEVIVAERYAVKDVWAKAHPDLAAKMEQWFSGKAPQIDWAAIEQKANQATRAASATVLGVLATHVENMIVASADLSNSDKTDGFLKKTHAFVKGDFSGAFFQAGVAELSMACICIGMSLHGGVIAACGTFFVFSDYMKPALRICLLYTSPS
;
A
#
# COMPACT_ATOMS: atom_id res chain seq x y z
N SER A 1 -0.80 8.82 46.35
CA SER A 1 -0.29 8.29 45.07
C SER A 1 0.29 9.42 44.22
N ARG A 2 1.55 9.35 43.89
CA ARG A 2 2.18 10.30 42.98
C ARG A 2 1.61 10.05 41.57
N GLY A 3 0.87 11.00 41.03
CA GLY A 3 0.30 10.88 39.69
C GLY A 3 1.38 10.91 38.59
N LEU A 4 1.09 10.34 37.43
CA LEU A 4 1.99 10.33 36.26
C LEU A 4 2.43 11.74 35.84
N GLY A 5 1.59 12.77 36.09
CA GLY A 5 1.90 14.17 35.80
C GLY A 5 3.14 14.72 36.51
N ASP A 6 3.46 14.22 37.71
CA ASP A 6 4.67 14.61 38.45
C ASP A 6 5.96 13.97 37.85
N VAL A 7 5.82 12.79 37.25
CA VAL A 7 6.92 12.06 36.63
C VAL A 7 7.37 12.75 35.34
N TYR A 8 6.45 13.06 34.42
CA TYR A 8 6.81 13.69 33.15
C TYR A 8 7.34 15.12 33.34
N LYS A 9 6.79 15.90 34.28
CA LYS A 9 7.29 17.25 34.58
C LYS A 9 8.76 17.23 35.06
N ARG A 10 9.11 16.29 35.93
CA ARG A 10 10.49 16.10 36.36
C ARG A 10 11.42 15.67 35.23
N GLN A 11 10.92 14.79 34.34
CA GLN A 11 11.69 14.36 33.17
C GLN A 11 11.94 15.51 32.21
N ILE A 12 10.92 16.29 31.88
CA ILE A 12 11.06 17.49 31.01
C ILE A 12 12.11 18.44 31.61
N LYS A 13 12.01 18.75 32.91
CA LYS A 13 12.98 19.61 33.60
C LYS A 13 14.40 19.07 33.57
N SER A 14 14.56 17.75 33.76
CA SER A 14 15.89 17.10 33.73
C SER A 14 16.53 17.11 32.35
N LEU A 15 15.72 17.21 31.28
CA LEU A 15 16.17 17.35 29.90
C LEU A 15 16.34 18.81 29.45
N GLY A 16 16.19 19.78 30.37
CA GLY A 16 16.37 21.20 30.08
C GLY A 16 15.14 21.89 29.47
N GLY A 17 13.99 21.19 29.42
CA GLY A 17 12.73 21.76 28.93
C GLY A 17 11.92 22.46 30.02
N ASP A 18 10.88 23.19 29.61
CA ASP A 18 9.92 23.86 30.49
C ASP A 18 8.70 22.95 30.76
N PRO A 19 8.49 22.48 32.00
CA PRO A 19 7.33 21.65 32.32
C PRO A 19 5.97 22.35 32.20
N GLU A 20 5.93 23.67 32.22
CA GLU A 20 4.69 24.42 32.03
C GLU A 20 4.34 24.61 30.53
N HIS A 21 5.35 24.49 29.66
CA HIS A 21 5.18 24.51 28.21
C HIS A 21 5.80 23.26 27.56
N PRO A 22 5.28 22.05 27.85
CA PRO A 22 5.90 20.78 27.48
C PRO A 22 5.97 20.52 25.97
N PHE A 23 5.21 21.27 25.18
CA PHE A 23 5.15 21.15 23.71
C PHE A 23 5.80 22.35 23.00
N ALA A 24 6.55 23.21 23.74
CA ALA A 24 7.28 24.30 23.14
C ALA A 24 8.35 23.78 22.19
N ILE A 25 8.36 24.29 20.96
CA ILE A 25 9.40 24.00 19.98
C ILE A 25 10.54 24.96 20.19
N LEU A 26 11.75 24.43 20.40
CA LEU A 26 12.96 25.24 20.57
C LEU A 26 13.23 26.04 19.28
N PRO A 27 13.64 27.33 19.39
CA PRO A 27 13.87 28.17 18.21
C PRO A 27 14.84 27.58 17.19
N GLU A 28 15.93 26.97 17.63
CA GLU A 28 16.91 26.31 16.76
C GLU A 28 16.32 25.11 16.01
N VAL A 29 15.38 24.38 16.61
CA VAL A 29 14.64 23.29 15.96
C VAL A 29 13.69 23.85 14.92
N ALA A 30 12.96 24.91 15.25
CA ALA A 30 12.06 25.56 14.30
C ALA A 30 12.83 26.11 13.08
N GLU A 31 13.99 26.72 13.28
CA GLU A 31 14.87 27.22 12.22
C GLU A 31 15.39 26.08 11.32
N LEU A 32 15.84 24.96 11.94
CA LEU A 32 16.30 23.78 11.21
C LEU A 32 15.20 23.23 10.29
N TYR A 33 13.99 23.07 10.82
CA TYR A 33 12.86 22.57 10.03
C TYR A 33 12.43 23.58 8.95
N ALA A 34 12.41 24.89 9.25
CA ALA A 34 12.07 25.92 8.27
C ALA A 34 13.07 25.91 7.09
N LYS A 35 14.37 25.77 7.37
CA LYS A 35 15.40 25.62 6.32
C LYS A 35 15.13 24.38 5.48
N ARG A 36 14.90 23.22 6.12
CA ARG A 36 14.64 21.97 5.41
C ARG A 36 13.36 22.03 4.58
N THR A 37 12.31 22.67 5.08
CA THR A 37 11.06 22.87 4.32
C THR A 37 11.33 23.62 3.02
N LYS A 38 12.08 24.72 3.04
CA LYS A 38 12.43 25.47 1.82
C LYS A 38 13.21 24.62 0.81
N GLU A 39 14.16 23.81 1.28
CA GLU A 39 14.90 22.88 0.42
C GLU A 39 13.95 21.85 -0.24
N LEU A 40 13.00 21.32 0.53
CA LEU A 40 12.03 20.35 0.02
C LEU A 40 11.05 20.98 -0.97
N GLU A 41 10.62 22.23 -0.74
CA GLU A 41 9.75 22.97 -1.66
C GLU A 41 10.40 23.09 -3.05
N VAL A 42 11.71 23.39 -3.11
CA VAL A 42 12.46 23.44 -4.38
C VAL A 42 12.46 22.06 -5.07
N ILE A 43 12.80 21.01 -4.33
CA ILE A 43 12.84 19.64 -4.88
C ILE A 43 11.45 19.21 -5.40
N VAL A 44 10.40 19.56 -4.66
CA VAL A 44 9.02 19.26 -5.07
C VAL A 44 8.64 20.01 -6.34
N ALA A 45 8.96 21.31 -6.42
CA ALA A 45 8.70 22.12 -7.61
C ALA A 45 9.42 21.56 -8.86
N GLU A 46 10.69 21.16 -8.73
CA GLU A 46 11.44 20.50 -9.81
C GLU A 46 10.79 19.20 -10.27
N ARG A 47 10.36 18.36 -9.33
CA ARG A 47 9.66 17.09 -9.65
C ARG A 47 8.33 17.32 -10.35
N TYR A 48 7.56 18.30 -9.93
CA TYR A 48 6.32 18.67 -10.63
C TYR A 48 6.60 19.17 -12.04
N ALA A 49 7.62 20.02 -12.23
CA ALA A 49 8.00 20.47 -13.56
C ALA A 49 8.38 19.31 -14.50
N VAL A 50 9.15 18.34 -14.01
CA VAL A 50 9.47 17.10 -14.76
C VAL A 50 8.22 16.30 -15.11
N LYS A 51 7.30 16.13 -14.13
CA LYS A 51 6.02 15.45 -14.34
C LYS A 51 5.18 16.15 -15.41
N ASP A 52 5.11 17.48 -15.39
CA ASP A 52 4.34 18.26 -16.36
C ASP A 52 4.90 18.12 -17.79
N VAL A 53 6.23 18.12 -17.94
CA VAL A 53 6.88 17.87 -19.23
C VAL A 53 6.57 16.47 -19.74
N TRP A 54 6.68 15.47 -18.86
CA TRP A 54 6.37 14.08 -19.19
C TRP A 54 4.89 13.91 -19.57
N ALA A 55 3.96 14.52 -18.82
CA ALA A 55 2.53 14.44 -19.09
C ALA A 55 2.15 15.05 -20.45
N LYS A 56 2.80 16.14 -20.85
CA LYS A 56 2.62 16.74 -22.19
C LYS A 56 3.15 15.83 -23.30
N ALA A 57 4.26 15.12 -23.06
CA ALA A 57 4.84 14.19 -24.02
C ALA A 57 4.05 12.86 -24.12
N HIS A 58 3.35 12.47 -23.05
CA HIS A 58 2.62 11.20 -22.94
C HIS A 58 1.20 11.39 -22.38
N PRO A 59 0.30 12.07 -23.09
CA PRO A 59 -1.02 12.44 -22.56
C PRO A 59 -1.88 11.24 -22.18
N ASP A 60 -1.84 10.15 -22.95
CA ASP A 60 -2.60 8.94 -22.66
C ASP A 60 -2.13 8.25 -21.37
N LEU A 61 -0.81 8.18 -21.16
CA LEU A 61 -0.25 7.61 -19.93
C LEU A 61 -0.50 8.51 -18.72
N ALA A 62 -0.48 9.83 -18.91
CA ALA A 62 -0.82 10.79 -17.88
C ALA A 62 -2.27 10.67 -17.42
N ALA A 63 -3.20 10.55 -18.37
CA ALA A 63 -4.62 10.33 -18.08
C ALA A 63 -4.85 9.00 -17.35
N LYS A 64 -4.16 7.94 -17.76
CA LYS A 64 -4.20 6.62 -17.12
C LYS A 64 -3.67 6.68 -15.68
N MET A 65 -2.55 7.35 -15.46
CA MET A 65 -1.98 7.57 -14.13
C MET A 65 -2.93 8.35 -13.23
N GLU A 66 -3.55 9.41 -13.73
CA GLU A 66 -4.54 10.19 -12.99
C GLU A 66 -5.76 9.35 -12.60
N GLN A 67 -6.26 8.52 -13.52
CA GLN A 67 -7.34 7.57 -13.24
C GLN A 67 -6.96 6.61 -12.12
N TRP A 68 -5.77 6.03 -12.16
CA TRP A 68 -5.31 5.06 -11.14
C TRP A 68 -5.15 5.69 -9.77
N PHE A 69 -4.65 6.92 -9.69
CA PHE A 69 -4.53 7.66 -8.43
C PHE A 69 -5.85 8.27 -7.93
N SER A 70 -6.91 8.27 -8.75
CA SER A 70 -8.21 8.81 -8.36
C SER A 70 -8.94 7.97 -7.29
N GLY A 71 -8.50 6.73 -7.05
CA GLY A 71 -9.17 5.79 -6.16
C GLY A 71 -10.51 5.24 -6.66
N LYS A 72 -10.88 5.57 -7.90
CA LYS A 72 -12.13 5.04 -8.50
C LYS A 72 -11.99 3.56 -8.77
N ALA A 73 -13.02 2.80 -8.40
CA ALA A 73 -13.08 1.37 -8.68
C ALA A 73 -13.08 1.10 -10.20
N PRO A 74 -12.38 0.06 -10.67
CA PRO A 74 -12.43 -0.36 -12.06
C PRO A 74 -13.85 -0.80 -12.45
N GLN A 75 -14.22 -0.52 -13.69
CA GLN A 75 -15.50 -0.94 -14.24
C GLN A 75 -15.41 -2.38 -14.73
N ILE A 76 -16.10 -3.28 -14.04
CA ILE A 76 -16.15 -4.72 -14.36
C ILE A 76 -17.59 -5.13 -14.53
N ASP A 77 -17.89 -5.86 -15.60
CA ASP A 77 -19.17 -6.55 -15.73
C ASP A 77 -19.15 -7.84 -14.90
N TRP A 78 -19.53 -7.69 -13.63
CA TRP A 78 -19.56 -8.80 -12.69
C TRP A 78 -20.57 -9.89 -13.05
N ALA A 79 -21.64 -9.53 -13.77
CA ALA A 79 -22.68 -10.46 -14.21
C ALA A 79 -22.20 -11.40 -15.35
N ALA A 80 -21.22 -10.95 -16.13
CA ALA A 80 -20.62 -11.76 -17.19
C ALA A 80 -19.62 -12.82 -16.68
N ILE A 81 -19.29 -12.82 -15.37
CA ILE A 81 -18.36 -13.80 -14.81
C ILE A 81 -19.08 -15.11 -14.49
N GLU A 82 -18.95 -16.08 -15.38
CA GLU A 82 -19.53 -17.40 -15.18
C GLU A 82 -18.81 -18.16 -14.07
N GLN A 83 -19.58 -18.70 -13.13
CA GLN A 83 -19.09 -19.54 -12.03
C GLN A 83 -19.64 -20.96 -12.14
N LYS A 84 -18.77 -21.96 -11.88
CA LYS A 84 -19.22 -23.35 -11.80
C LYS A 84 -19.96 -23.58 -10.47
N ALA A 85 -21.07 -24.30 -10.55
CA ALA A 85 -21.78 -24.74 -9.33
C ALA A 85 -20.94 -25.75 -8.52
N ASN A 86 -21.17 -25.79 -7.22
CA ASN A 86 -20.61 -26.79 -6.30
C ASN A 86 -19.06 -26.86 -6.29
N GLN A 87 -18.39 -25.74 -6.49
CA GLN A 87 -16.92 -25.67 -6.41
C GLN A 87 -16.45 -25.04 -5.09
N ALA A 88 -15.20 -25.29 -4.72
CA ALA A 88 -14.58 -24.63 -3.58
C ALA A 88 -14.48 -23.11 -3.83
N THR A 89 -14.67 -22.29 -2.80
CA THR A 89 -14.61 -20.81 -2.89
C THR A 89 -13.30 -20.29 -3.47
N ARG A 90 -12.17 -20.94 -3.17
CA ARG A 90 -10.87 -20.62 -3.77
C ARG A 90 -10.85 -20.78 -5.31
N ALA A 91 -11.59 -21.76 -5.85
CA ALA A 91 -11.70 -21.95 -7.29
C ALA A 91 -12.57 -20.86 -7.93
N ALA A 92 -13.65 -20.45 -7.24
CA ALA A 92 -14.45 -19.30 -7.66
C ALA A 92 -13.61 -18.02 -7.64
N SER A 93 -12.80 -17.81 -6.60
CA SER A 93 -11.85 -16.69 -6.52
C SER A 93 -10.87 -16.70 -7.70
N ALA A 94 -10.32 -17.86 -8.08
CA ALA A 94 -9.42 -17.96 -9.23
C ALA A 94 -10.05 -17.49 -10.53
N THR A 95 -11.33 -17.81 -10.75
CA THR A 95 -12.08 -17.37 -11.93
C THR A 95 -12.17 -15.84 -11.95
N VAL A 96 -12.55 -15.22 -10.84
CA VAL A 96 -12.63 -13.76 -10.72
C VAL A 96 -11.25 -13.11 -10.90
N LEU A 97 -10.22 -13.63 -10.24
CA LEU A 97 -8.85 -13.13 -10.37
C LEU A 97 -8.34 -13.20 -11.82
N GLY A 98 -8.70 -14.24 -12.56
CA GLY A 98 -8.36 -14.35 -13.98
C GLY A 98 -9.03 -13.27 -14.85
N VAL A 99 -10.27 -12.88 -14.52
CA VAL A 99 -10.95 -11.76 -15.19
C VAL A 99 -10.31 -10.43 -14.80
N LEU A 100 -10.05 -10.22 -13.50
CA LEU A 100 -9.40 -8.99 -13.02
C LEU A 100 -8.03 -8.78 -13.67
N ALA A 101 -7.25 -9.84 -13.84
CA ALA A 101 -5.93 -9.77 -14.48
C ALA A 101 -5.98 -9.24 -15.93
N THR A 102 -7.10 -9.41 -16.63
CA THR A 102 -7.25 -8.96 -18.02
C THR A 102 -7.92 -7.59 -18.15
N HIS A 103 -8.57 -7.10 -17.08
CA HIS A 103 -9.35 -5.85 -17.14
C HIS A 103 -8.81 -4.76 -16.21
N VAL A 104 -7.98 -5.11 -15.22
CA VAL A 104 -7.47 -4.16 -14.22
C VAL A 104 -5.95 -4.09 -14.30
N GLU A 105 -5.47 -3.23 -15.17
CA GLU A 105 -4.04 -3.12 -15.52
C GLU A 105 -3.15 -2.74 -14.34
N ASN A 106 -3.67 -1.96 -13.37
CA ASN A 106 -2.94 -1.53 -12.19
C ASN A 106 -3.17 -2.43 -10.96
N MET A 107 -3.63 -3.67 -11.15
CA MET A 107 -3.77 -4.63 -10.06
C MET A 107 -2.49 -5.48 -9.93
N ILE A 108 -2.06 -5.66 -8.68
CA ILE A 108 -0.97 -6.57 -8.31
C ILE A 108 -1.53 -7.60 -7.34
N VAL A 109 -1.29 -8.88 -7.62
CA VAL A 109 -1.67 -9.97 -6.73
C VAL A 109 -0.43 -10.65 -6.18
N ALA A 110 -0.42 -10.93 -4.87
CA ALA A 110 0.68 -11.60 -4.18
C ALA A 110 0.24 -12.94 -3.60
N SER A 111 1.19 -13.87 -3.50
CA SER A 111 1.01 -15.12 -2.76
C SER A 111 2.24 -15.45 -1.93
N ALA A 112 2.01 -16.08 -0.77
CA ALA A 112 3.05 -16.56 0.14
C ALA A 112 3.50 -17.99 -0.23
N ASP A 113 3.96 -18.18 -1.48
CA ASP A 113 4.43 -19.46 -2.06
C ASP A 113 3.35 -20.55 -2.14
N LEU A 114 2.08 -20.16 -2.22
CA LEU A 114 0.93 -21.07 -2.23
C LEU A 114 0.01 -20.88 -3.45
N SER A 115 0.44 -20.15 -4.48
CA SER A 115 -0.44 -19.66 -5.56
C SER A 115 -1.23 -20.74 -6.27
N ASN A 116 -0.68 -21.94 -6.45
CA ASN A 116 -1.38 -23.07 -7.04
C ASN A 116 -2.42 -23.71 -6.09
N SER A 117 -2.27 -23.52 -4.79
CA SER A 117 -3.12 -24.11 -3.75
C SER A 117 -4.18 -23.13 -3.23
N ASP A 118 -3.81 -21.88 -2.97
CA ASP A 118 -4.73 -20.79 -2.58
C ASP A 118 -5.50 -20.22 -3.78
N LYS A 119 -5.09 -20.65 -5.00
CA LYS A 119 -5.71 -20.31 -6.28
C LYS A 119 -5.52 -18.86 -6.74
N THR A 120 -4.57 -18.14 -6.18
CA THR A 120 -4.12 -16.85 -6.76
C THR A 120 -3.44 -17.04 -8.12
N ASP A 121 -3.07 -18.27 -8.47
CA ASP A 121 -2.59 -18.65 -9.80
C ASP A 121 -3.59 -18.37 -10.92
N GLY A 122 -4.88 -18.19 -10.60
CA GLY A 122 -5.88 -17.71 -11.56
C GLY A 122 -5.49 -16.34 -12.15
N PHE A 123 -4.90 -15.47 -11.35
CA PHE A 123 -4.31 -14.21 -11.80
C PHE A 123 -2.97 -14.41 -12.52
N LEU A 124 -2.06 -15.17 -11.91
CA LEU A 124 -0.71 -15.40 -12.45
C LEU A 124 -0.73 -15.99 -13.88
N LYS A 125 -1.68 -16.88 -14.20
CA LYS A 125 -1.84 -17.46 -15.53
C LYS A 125 -2.14 -16.44 -16.65
N LYS A 126 -2.54 -15.23 -16.30
CA LYS A 126 -2.85 -14.14 -17.24
C LYS A 126 -1.77 -13.05 -17.29
N THR A 127 -0.76 -13.16 -16.45
CA THR A 127 0.39 -12.26 -16.35
C THR A 127 1.65 -13.09 -16.07
N HIS A 128 2.69 -12.45 -15.54
CA HIS A 128 3.87 -13.13 -15.03
C HIS A 128 4.33 -12.51 -13.71
N ALA A 129 5.18 -13.24 -12.99
CA ALA A 129 5.70 -12.77 -11.72
C ALA A 129 6.81 -11.73 -11.93
N PHE A 130 6.97 -10.84 -10.97
CA PHE A 130 8.13 -9.98 -10.87
C PHE A 130 9.40 -10.81 -10.73
N VAL A 131 10.42 -10.43 -11.48
CA VAL A 131 11.78 -10.95 -11.32
C VAL A 131 12.76 -9.78 -11.21
N LYS A 132 13.97 -10.06 -10.74
CA LYS A 132 14.99 -9.02 -10.63
C LYS A 132 15.27 -8.36 -11.99
N GLY A 133 15.01 -7.06 -12.06
CA GLY A 133 15.20 -6.26 -13.27
C GLY A 133 14.03 -6.27 -14.26
N ASP A 134 12.95 -7.02 -13.98
CA ASP A 134 11.73 -7.02 -14.77
C ASP A 134 10.49 -6.93 -13.87
N PHE A 135 9.82 -5.77 -13.93
CA PHE A 135 8.59 -5.45 -13.21
C PHE A 135 7.40 -5.25 -14.16
N SER A 136 7.49 -5.77 -15.40
CA SER A 136 6.40 -5.67 -16.38
C SER A 136 5.23 -6.61 -16.08
N GLY A 137 5.44 -7.63 -15.24
CA GLY A 137 4.37 -8.49 -14.72
C GLY A 137 3.53 -7.81 -13.63
N ALA A 138 2.56 -8.55 -13.12
CA ALA A 138 1.63 -8.06 -12.11
C ALA A 138 1.46 -9.05 -10.92
N PHE A 139 2.35 -10.02 -10.77
CA PHE A 139 2.28 -11.01 -9.71
C PHE A 139 3.52 -10.95 -8.81
N PHE A 140 3.29 -10.84 -7.51
CA PHE A 140 4.35 -10.78 -6.51
C PHE A 140 4.47 -12.11 -5.74
N GLN A 141 5.56 -12.83 -5.97
CA GLN A 141 5.90 -14.03 -5.22
C GLN A 141 6.64 -13.64 -3.94
N ALA A 142 5.92 -13.58 -2.83
CA ALA A 142 6.46 -13.11 -1.56
C ALA A 142 7.35 -14.14 -0.84
N GLY A 143 7.35 -15.42 -1.30
CA GLY A 143 7.88 -16.52 -0.52
C GLY A 143 7.02 -16.84 0.70
N VAL A 144 7.46 -17.75 1.56
CA VAL A 144 6.75 -18.12 2.81
C VAL A 144 6.95 -17.00 3.84
N ALA A 145 6.30 -15.85 3.62
CA ALA A 145 6.48 -14.64 4.42
C ALA A 145 5.20 -13.80 4.45
N GLU A 146 4.13 -14.32 5.05
CA GLU A 146 2.80 -13.71 5.07
C GLU A 146 2.80 -12.30 5.66
N LEU A 147 3.52 -12.08 6.76
CA LEU A 147 3.61 -10.75 7.39
C LEU A 147 4.22 -9.73 6.42
N SER A 148 5.36 -10.07 5.81
CA SER A 148 6.04 -9.20 4.86
C SER A 148 5.19 -8.94 3.63
N MET A 149 4.52 -9.96 3.10
CA MET A 149 3.58 -9.85 1.98
C MET A 149 2.46 -8.86 2.30
N ALA A 150 1.82 -9.00 3.47
CA ALA A 150 0.77 -8.08 3.89
C ALA A 150 1.27 -6.65 4.05
N CYS A 151 2.44 -6.44 4.69
CA CYS A 151 3.04 -5.11 4.84
C CYS A 151 3.35 -4.46 3.49
N ILE A 152 3.86 -5.23 2.51
CA ILE A 152 4.16 -4.73 1.16
C ILE A 152 2.86 -4.33 0.44
N CYS A 153 1.81 -5.17 0.51
CA CYS A 153 0.51 -4.85 -0.08
C CYS A 153 -0.12 -3.60 0.55
N ILE A 154 -0.01 -3.44 1.86
CA ILE A 154 -0.46 -2.22 2.56
C ILE A 154 0.34 -1.01 2.08
N GLY A 155 1.67 -1.14 1.96
CA GLY A 155 2.53 -0.07 1.44
C GLY A 155 2.16 0.35 0.02
N MET A 156 1.87 -0.60 -0.87
CA MET A 156 1.37 -0.32 -2.23
C MET A 156 0.03 0.42 -2.19
N SER A 157 -0.91 0.00 -1.34
CA SER A 157 -2.22 0.65 -1.19
C SER A 157 -2.08 2.08 -0.65
N LEU A 158 -1.19 2.31 0.31
CA LEU A 158 -0.91 3.64 0.86
C LEU A 158 -0.22 4.57 -0.15
N HIS A 159 0.63 4.03 -1.02
CA HIS A 159 1.23 4.80 -2.11
C HIS A 159 0.18 5.28 -3.10
N GLY A 160 -0.86 4.50 -3.33
CA GLY A 160 -1.90 4.76 -4.33
C GLY A 160 -1.49 4.36 -5.75
N GLY A 161 -2.42 4.48 -6.68
CA GLY A 161 -2.21 4.13 -8.10
C GLY A 161 -2.20 2.63 -8.39
N VAL A 162 -2.18 1.78 -7.36
CA VAL A 162 -2.15 0.31 -7.48
C VAL A 162 -3.25 -0.29 -6.62
N ILE A 163 -3.90 -1.32 -7.14
CA ILE A 163 -4.84 -2.16 -6.39
C ILE A 163 -4.08 -3.42 -5.98
N ALA A 164 -3.69 -3.49 -4.71
CA ALA A 164 -2.95 -4.63 -4.17
C ALA A 164 -3.89 -5.65 -3.53
N ALA A 165 -3.71 -6.92 -3.86
CA ALA A 165 -4.36 -8.05 -3.20
C ALA A 165 -3.33 -9.12 -2.84
N CYS A 166 -3.56 -9.86 -1.77
CA CYS A 166 -2.70 -10.98 -1.41
C CYS A 166 -3.52 -12.17 -0.92
N GLY A 167 -3.01 -13.36 -1.15
CA GLY A 167 -3.63 -14.62 -0.77
C GLY A 167 -2.70 -15.52 0.02
N THR A 168 -3.30 -16.25 0.97
CA THR A 168 -2.70 -17.36 1.68
C THR A 168 -3.82 -18.26 2.23
N PHE A 169 -3.50 -19.38 2.86
CA PHE A 169 -4.49 -20.15 3.58
C PHE A 169 -4.99 -19.44 4.82
N PHE A 170 -6.26 -19.63 5.13
CA PHE A 170 -6.90 -18.97 6.27
C PHE A 170 -6.13 -19.19 7.60
N VAL A 171 -5.62 -20.38 7.82
CA VAL A 171 -4.81 -20.71 9.01
C VAL A 171 -3.53 -19.83 9.12
N PHE A 172 -2.96 -19.44 8.00
CA PHE A 172 -1.74 -18.60 7.97
C PHE A 172 -2.05 -17.10 8.05
N SER A 173 -3.33 -16.71 8.02
CA SER A 173 -3.72 -15.32 8.29
C SER A 173 -3.30 -14.83 9.70
N ASP A 174 -3.06 -15.76 10.62
CA ASP A 174 -2.54 -15.44 11.95
C ASP A 174 -1.19 -14.73 11.90
N TYR A 175 -0.34 -15.06 10.94
CA TYR A 175 0.94 -14.38 10.72
C TYR A 175 0.78 -12.96 10.18
N MET A 176 -0.34 -12.66 9.53
CA MET A 176 -0.65 -11.34 8.96
C MET A 176 -1.32 -10.38 9.94
N LYS A 177 -1.83 -10.87 11.08
CA LYS A 177 -2.64 -10.08 12.03
C LYS A 177 -2.03 -8.74 12.44
N PRO A 178 -0.72 -8.62 12.75
CA PRO A 178 -0.15 -7.32 13.11
C PRO A 178 -0.26 -6.29 11.97
N ALA A 179 -0.01 -6.72 10.72
CA ALA A 179 -0.15 -5.88 9.55
C ALA A 179 -1.60 -5.49 9.29
N LEU A 180 -2.53 -6.45 9.35
CA LEU A 180 -3.96 -6.20 9.15
C LEU A 180 -4.52 -5.22 10.18
N ARG A 181 -4.09 -5.32 11.44
CA ARG A 181 -4.50 -4.39 12.48
C ARG A 181 -4.09 -2.95 12.17
N ILE A 182 -2.88 -2.74 11.69
CA ILE A 182 -2.39 -1.41 11.30
C ILE A 182 -3.13 -0.92 10.05
N CYS A 183 -3.38 -1.79 9.08
CA CYS A 183 -4.13 -1.48 7.88
C CYS A 183 -5.52 -0.94 8.21
N LEU A 184 -6.27 -1.64 9.07
CA LEU A 184 -7.62 -1.22 9.49
C LEU A 184 -7.64 0.13 10.20
N LEU A 185 -6.58 0.50 10.91
CA LEU A 185 -6.48 1.79 11.60
C LEU A 185 -6.21 2.97 10.67
N TYR A 186 -5.50 2.75 9.55
CA TYR A 186 -4.97 3.84 8.73
C TYR A 186 -5.47 3.86 7.29
N THR A 187 -5.99 2.75 6.77
CA THR A 187 -6.36 2.61 5.35
C THR A 187 -7.83 2.33 5.13
N SER A 188 -8.58 1.89 6.13
CA SER A 188 -10.02 1.68 6.04
C SER A 188 -10.76 2.88 6.62
N PRO A 189 -11.64 3.53 5.87
CA PRO A 189 -12.62 4.42 6.46
C PRO A 189 -13.50 3.59 7.41
N SER A 190 -13.48 3.94 8.68
CA SER A 190 -14.35 3.38 9.70
C SER A 190 -15.79 3.88 9.52
#